data_7cc4f6e2329b7a23bb4a811474704a99
#
_entry.id   7cc4f6e2329b7a23bb4a811474704a99
#
_cell.length_a   1.000
_cell.length_b   1.000
_cell.length_c   1.000
_cell.angle_alpha   90.00
_cell.angle_beta   90.00
_cell.angle_gamma   90.00
#
_symmetry.space_group_name_H-M   'P 1'
#
loop_
_entity.id
_entity.type
_entity.pdbx_description
1 polymer ?
#
loop_
_entity_poly.entity_id
_entity_poly.type
_entity_poly.pdbx_seq_one_letter_code
_entity_poly.pdbx_strand_id
1 'polypeptide(L)'
;MFQPASLKGESPVPIDEGVRNKYLVIYILIIILSFIPCSLFEFWYVIYFWSEPFVWLFFLLIPLNALVAIYIIHFSAILISVLILKVVNLIHAPKEGIYRRSLEDRDYFFWNIRNIIKKWPLYVLASNPFPWFKNRFTLRFFGVSIGKKSICDNSWISSEFVSIGKNVIIGMNSSILSFGIEQDNFILKKVRIEDNVLIGAKCVLLPGTLIKQNASLSAHSYTNHNSVLEENSIYKGHPAKLKSKK
;
A
#
# COMPACT_ATOMS: atom_id res chain seq x y z
N MET A 1 -15.96 20.04 16.62
CA MET A 1 -16.36 19.56 15.28
C MET A 1 -15.28 20.03 14.30
N PHE A 2 -14.58 19.12 13.66
CA PHE A 2 -13.50 19.48 12.73
C PHE A 2 -14.13 20.05 11.46
N GLN A 3 -13.90 21.30 11.14
CA GLN A 3 -14.28 21.89 9.86
C GLN A 3 -13.04 21.94 8.97
N PRO A 4 -13.11 21.41 7.75
CA PRO A 4 -12.04 21.58 6.76
C PRO A 4 -11.74 23.06 6.54
N ALA A 5 -10.47 23.41 6.30
CA ALA A 5 -10.03 24.79 6.09
C ALA A 5 -10.84 25.50 4.98
N SER A 6 -11.26 24.75 3.93
CA SER A 6 -12.12 25.22 2.85
C SER A 6 -13.50 25.72 3.31
N LEU A 7 -14.03 25.21 4.44
CA LEU A 7 -15.31 25.63 5.00
C LEU A 7 -15.18 26.81 5.97
N LYS A 8 -13.96 27.15 6.37
CA LYS A 8 -13.67 28.33 7.22
C LYS A 8 -13.45 29.61 6.42
N GLY A 9 -13.53 29.55 5.09
CA GLY A 9 -13.25 30.72 4.24
C GLY A 9 -11.77 31.11 4.20
N GLU A 10 -10.88 30.32 4.80
CA GLU A 10 -9.45 30.49 4.66
C GLU A 10 -9.03 30.02 3.26
N SER A 11 -8.11 30.72 2.64
CA SER A 11 -7.56 30.38 1.32
C SER A 11 -7.21 28.89 1.26
N PRO A 12 -7.48 28.21 0.13
CA PRO A 12 -7.12 26.80 0.03
C PRO A 12 -5.66 26.64 0.40
N VAL A 13 -5.40 25.72 1.34
CA VAL A 13 -4.03 25.32 1.66
C VAL A 13 -3.35 24.99 0.34
N PRO A 14 -2.24 25.65 -0.03
CA PRO A 14 -1.61 25.43 -1.33
C PRO A 14 -1.33 23.93 -1.46
N ILE A 15 -2.02 23.31 -2.39
CA ILE A 15 -1.71 21.95 -2.81
C ILE A 15 -0.42 22.10 -3.58
N ASP A 16 0.65 21.56 -3.05
CA ASP A 16 1.96 21.65 -3.68
C ASP A 16 2.00 20.69 -4.88
N GLU A 17 1.32 21.10 -5.95
CA GLU A 17 1.25 20.34 -7.20
C GLU A 17 2.62 20.21 -7.88
N GLY A 18 3.56 21.07 -7.54
CA GLY A 18 4.91 21.06 -8.08
C GLY A 18 5.66 19.74 -7.85
N VAL A 19 5.37 19.02 -6.77
CA VAL A 19 5.97 17.71 -6.51
C VAL A 19 5.48 16.66 -7.49
N ARG A 20 4.19 16.65 -7.80
CA ARG A 20 3.60 15.63 -8.67
C ARG A 20 4.20 15.65 -10.08
N ASN A 21 4.34 16.82 -10.67
CA ASN A 21 4.78 16.92 -12.06
C ASN A 21 6.25 16.62 -12.26
N LYS A 22 7.13 17.08 -11.36
CA LYS A 22 8.58 16.79 -11.46
C LYS A 22 8.92 15.31 -11.34
N TYR A 23 8.20 14.56 -10.50
CA TYR A 23 8.46 13.14 -10.26
C TYR A 23 7.63 12.20 -11.13
N LEU A 24 6.75 12.72 -11.99
CA LEU A 24 6.08 11.94 -13.02
C LEU A 24 7.08 11.20 -13.91
N VAL A 25 8.25 11.79 -14.13
CA VAL A 25 9.35 11.18 -14.90
C VAL A 25 9.81 9.87 -14.24
N ILE A 26 9.96 9.82 -12.90
CA ILE A 26 10.34 8.59 -12.19
C ILE A 26 9.24 7.53 -12.37
N TYR A 27 7.99 7.93 -12.26
CA TYR A 27 6.86 7.02 -12.45
C TYR A 27 6.82 6.43 -13.86
N ILE A 28 6.98 7.26 -14.89
CA ILE A 28 7.04 6.81 -16.30
C ILE A 28 8.24 5.90 -16.53
N LEU A 29 9.40 6.24 -15.98
CA LEU A 29 10.61 5.42 -16.10
C LEU A 29 10.38 4.01 -15.52
N ILE A 30 9.75 3.90 -14.34
CA ILE A 30 9.43 2.61 -13.73
C ILE A 30 8.47 1.81 -14.60
N ILE A 31 7.48 2.45 -15.21
CA ILE A 31 6.56 1.80 -16.16
C ILE A 31 7.37 1.22 -17.34
N ILE A 32 8.16 2.04 -18.00
CA ILE A 32 8.96 1.63 -19.18
C ILE A 32 9.88 0.46 -18.81
N LEU A 33 10.64 0.58 -17.73
CA LEU A 33 11.55 -0.46 -17.27
C LEU A 33 10.81 -1.77 -16.94
N SER A 34 9.57 -1.69 -16.45
CA SER A 34 8.76 -2.87 -16.12
C SER A 34 8.31 -3.65 -17.35
N PHE A 35 8.20 -2.99 -18.50
CA PHE A 35 7.84 -3.65 -19.75
C PHE A 35 9.02 -4.30 -20.49
N ILE A 36 10.27 -3.93 -20.21
CA ILE A 36 11.45 -4.46 -20.91
C ILE A 36 11.53 -6.00 -20.82
N PRO A 37 11.43 -6.64 -19.63
CA PRO A 37 11.48 -8.11 -19.59
C PRO A 37 10.33 -8.79 -20.33
N CYS A 38 9.15 -8.19 -20.31
CA CYS A 38 8.00 -8.69 -21.06
C CYS A 38 8.25 -8.59 -22.57
N SER A 39 8.76 -7.47 -23.07
CA SER A 39 9.09 -7.29 -24.49
C SER A 39 10.16 -8.26 -24.97
N LEU A 40 11.17 -8.56 -24.14
CA LEU A 40 12.18 -9.56 -24.45
C LEU A 40 11.59 -10.98 -24.51
N PHE A 41 10.68 -11.30 -23.60
CA PHE A 41 9.96 -12.57 -23.58
C PHE A 41 9.07 -12.73 -24.82
N GLU A 42 8.31 -11.70 -25.18
CA GLU A 42 7.45 -11.72 -26.37
C GLU A 42 8.27 -11.83 -27.66
N PHE A 43 9.40 -11.12 -27.73
CA PHE A 43 10.33 -11.23 -28.87
C PHE A 43 10.85 -12.66 -29.00
N TRP A 44 11.27 -13.29 -27.89
CA TRP A 44 11.71 -14.70 -27.90
C TRP A 44 10.57 -15.64 -28.31
N TYR A 45 9.34 -15.42 -27.77
CA TYR A 45 8.17 -16.23 -28.08
C TYR A 45 7.85 -16.22 -29.59
N VAL A 46 7.85 -15.02 -30.19
CA VAL A 46 7.61 -14.87 -31.63
C VAL A 46 8.69 -15.58 -32.44
N ILE A 47 9.97 -15.35 -32.18
CA ILE A 47 11.07 -15.97 -32.95
C ILE A 47 11.01 -17.49 -32.85
N TYR A 48 10.73 -18.02 -31.67
CA TYR A 48 10.79 -19.48 -31.49
C TYR A 48 9.58 -20.19 -32.07
N PHE A 49 8.39 -19.67 -31.90
CA PHE A 49 7.17 -20.36 -32.33
C PHE A 49 6.64 -19.93 -33.70
N TRP A 50 7.10 -18.82 -34.26
CA TRP A 50 6.72 -18.37 -35.62
C TRP A 50 7.52 -19.06 -36.73
N SER A 51 7.88 -20.30 -36.54
CA SER A 51 8.66 -21.11 -37.52
C SER A 51 7.97 -22.43 -37.77
N GLU A 52 8.06 -22.92 -39.02
CA GLU A 52 7.65 -24.28 -39.31
C GLU A 52 8.58 -25.29 -38.60
N PRO A 53 8.05 -26.38 -38.03
CA PRO A 53 6.62 -26.79 -38.00
C PRO A 53 5.83 -26.31 -36.80
N PHE A 54 6.30 -25.30 -36.02
CA PHE A 54 5.76 -24.91 -34.71
C PHE A 54 4.70 -23.81 -34.77
N VAL A 55 4.38 -23.27 -35.95
CA VAL A 55 3.43 -22.16 -36.08
C VAL A 55 2.03 -22.45 -35.49
N TRP A 56 1.58 -23.68 -35.49
CA TRP A 56 0.32 -24.06 -34.85
C TRP A 56 0.38 -23.96 -33.31
N LEU A 57 1.56 -24.25 -32.72
CA LEU A 57 1.78 -24.05 -31.27
C LEU A 57 1.77 -22.58 -30.91
N PHE A 58 2.24 -21.70 -31.77
CA PHE A 58 2.14 -20.26 -31.56
C PHE A 58 0.70 -19.85 -31.23
N PHE A 59 -0.25 -20.23 -32.08
CA PHE A 59 -1.66 -19.88 -31.89
C PHE A 59 -2.28 -20.61 -30.69
N LEU A 60 -1.96 -21.88 -30.50
CA LEU A 60 -2.47 -22.66 -29.37
C LEU A 60 -2.04 -22.10 -28.01
N LEU A 61 -0.82 -21.59 -27.91
CA LEU A 61 -0.24 -21.11 -26.67
C LEU A 61 -0.50 -19.62 -26.37
N ILE A 62 -1.17 -18.86 -27.26
CA ILE A 62 -1.49 -17.43 -27.02
C ILE A 62 -2.13 -17.19 -25.65
N PRO A 63 -3.17 -17.94 -25.20
CA PRO A 63 -3.77 -17.68 -23.89
C PRO A 63 -2.80 -17.85 -22.72
N LEU A 64 -1.94 -18.87 -22.80
CA LEU A 64 -0.90 -19.13 -21.80
C LEU A 64 0.18 -18.05 -21.86
N ASN A 65 0.62 -17.66 -23.05
CA ASN A 65 1.60 -16.60 -23.27
C ASN A 65 1.11 -15.27 -22.66
N ALA A 66 -0.14 -14.87 -22.93
CA ALA A 66 -0.73 -13.67 -22.37
C ALA A 66 -0.75 -13.69 -20.83
N LEU A 67 -1.08 -14.84 -20.24
CA LEU A 67 -1.04 -15.01 -18.79
C LEU A 67 0.39 -14.86 -18.24
N VAL A 68 1.37 -15.50 -18.87
CA VAL A 68 2.79 -15.39 -18.48
C VAL A 68 3.29 -13.95 -18.61
N ALA A 69 2.96 -13.27 -19.73
CA ALA A 69 3.32 -11.86 -19.96
C ALA A 69 2.80 -10.94 -18.86
N ILE A 70 1.54 -11.10 -18.44
CA ILE A 70 0.95 -10.34 -17.33
C ILE A 70 1.78 -10.53 -16.05
N TYR A 71 2.14 -11.77 -15.71
CA TYR A 71 2.92 -12.02 -14.49
C TYR A 71 4.37 -11.53 -14.61
N ILE A 72 4.98 -11.58 -15.80
CA ILE A 72 6.30 -10.96 -16.02
C ILE A 72 6.24 -9.47 -15.71
N ILE A 73 5.22 -8.74 -16.20
CA ILE A 73 5.05 -7.31 -15.91
C ILE A 73 4.86 -7.09 -14.40
N HIS A 74 4.03 -7.90 -13.74
CA HIS A 74 3.79 -7.78 -12.29
C HIS A 74 5.09 -7.94 -11.48
N PHE A 75 5.85 -9.00 -11.72
CA PHE A 75 7.09 -9.26 -11.00
C PHE A 75 8.17 -8.23 -11.32
N SER A 76 8.28 -7.82 -12.60
CA SER A 76 9.21 -6.77 -13.02
C SER A 76 8.91 -5.44 -12.34
N ALA A 77 7.62 -5.05 -12.26
CA ALA A 77 7.21 -3.82 -11.59
C ALA A 77 7.59 -3.83 -10.10
N ILE A 78 7.39 -4.96 -9.40
CA ILE A 78 7.81 -5.10 -7.99
C ILE A 78 9.33 -5.01 -7.88
N LEU A 79 10.07 -5.80 -8.65
CA LEU A 79 11.52 -5.90 -8.55
C LEU A 79 12.19 -4.56 -8.78
N ILE A 80 11.83 -3.87 -9.87
CA ILE A 80 12.39 -2.57 -10.23
C ILE A 80 12.08 -1.54 -9.15
N SER A 81 10.83 -1.49 -8.68
CA SER A 81 10.45 -0.57 -7.61
C SER A 81 11.19 -0.85 -6.30
N VAL A 82 11.40 -2.11 -5.93
CA VAL A 82 12.15 -2.50 -4.73
C VAL A 82 13.62 -2.08 -4.86
N LEU A 83 14.24 -2.28 -6.03
CA LEU A 83 15.64 -1.86 -6.26
C LEU A 83 15.79 -0.34 -6.13
N ILE A 84 14.91 0.43 -6.76
CA ILE A 84 14.93 1.89 -6.66
C ILE A 84 14.66 2.34 -5.21
N LEU A 85 13.70 1.73 -4.51
CA LEU A 85 13.42 2.02 -3.11
C LEU A 85 14.61 1.74 -2.20
N LYS A 86 15.36 0.68 -2.44
CA LYS A 86 16.59 0.41 -1.68
C LYS A 86 17.59 1.55 -1.83
N VAL A 87 17.81 2.05 -3.05
CA VAL A 87 18.68 3.20 -3.29
C VAL A 87 18.18 4.45 -2.59
N VAL A 88 16.89 4.77 -2.72
CA VAL A 88 16.28 5.92 -2.04
C VAL A 88 16.40 5.81 -0.52
N ASN A 89 16.18 4.62 0.05
CA ASN A 89 16.27 4.39 1.49
C ASN A 89 17.73 4.42 2.02
N LEU A 90 18.73 4.15 1.18
CA LEU A 90 20.15 4.37 1.52
C LEU A 90 20.47 5.86 1.63
N ILE A 91 19.83 6.70 0.79
CA ILE A 91 20.00 8.16 0.83
C ILE A 91 19.24 8.76 2.01
N HIS A 92 18.01 8.31 2.21
CA HIS A 92 17.13 8.80 3.27
C HIS A 92 16.19 7.71 3.77
N ALA A 93 16.55 7.10 4.89
CA ALA A 93 15.73 6.06 5.53
C ALA A 93 14.40 6.61 6.03
N PRO A 94 13.29 5.89 5.87
CA PRO A 94 11.99 6.32 6.38
C PRO A 94 11.99 6.36 7.91
N LYS A 95 11.44 7.44 8.49
CA LYS A 95 11.32 7.64 9.94
C LYS A 95 9.88 7.97 10.31
N GLU A 96 9.47 7.54 11.51
CA GLU A 96 8.20 7.96 12.10
C GLU A 96 8.34 9.38 12.67
N GLY A 97 7.34 10.21 12.49
CA GLY A 97 7.37 11.58 13.01
C GLY A 97 6.16 12.40 12.61
N ILE A 98 6.18 13.65 13.04
CA ILE A 98 5.28 14.72 12.59
C ILE A 98 6.16 15.70 11.83
N TYR A 99 5.87 15.92 10.59
CA TYR A 99 6.65 16.72 9.67
C TYR A 99 5.84 17.90 9.16
N ARG A 100 6.51 18.95 8.74
CA ARG A 100 5.83 20.05 8.06
C ARG A 100 5.41 19.58 6.66
N ARG A 101 4.18 19.85 6.28
CA ARG A 101 3.67 19.56 4.93
C ARG A 101 4.24 20.58 3.94
N SER A 102 5.53 20.54 3.72
CA SER A 102 6.26 21.38 2.77
C SER A 102 7.34 20.55 2.10
N LEU A 103 7.64 20.88 0.84
CA LEU A 103 8.75 20.24 0.10
C LEU A 103 10.12 20.55 0.66
N GLU A 104 10.23 21.61 1.46
CA GLU A 104 11.44 21.96 2.19
C GLU A 104 11.72 20.94 3.31
N ASP A 105 10.67 20.30 3.85
CA ASP A 105 10.81 19.22 4.80
C ASP A 105 11.31 17.95 4.09
N ARG A 106 12.51 17.55 4.44
CA ARG A 106 13.22 16.44 3.81
C ARG A 106 12.51 15.10 3.98
N ASP A 107 11.91 14.85 5.15
CA ASP A 107 11.21 13.60 5.45
C ASP A 107 9.91 13.50 4.64
N TYR A 108 9.13 14.58 4.55
CA TYR A 108 7.94 14.66 3.73
C TYR A 108 8.26 14.51 2.23
N PHE A 109 9.32 15.17 1.76
CA PHE A 109 9.80 15.06 0.39
C PHE A 109 10.14 13.61 0.01
N PHE A 110 10.98 12.92 0.79
CA PHE A 110 11.37 11.54 0.51
C PHE A 110 10.22 10.55 0.67
N TRP A 111 9.26 10.83 1.57
CA TRP A 111 8.03 10.04 1.65
C TRP A 111 7.23 10.12 0.34
N ASN A 112 7.08 11.31 -0.26
CA ASN A 112 6.43 11.47 -1.56
C ASN A 112 7.14 10.68 -2.66
N ILE A 113 8.48 10.73 -2.72
CA ILE A 113 9.27 9.95 -3.69
C ILE A 113 9.00 8.45 -3.51
N ARG A 114 9.07 7.94 -2.29
CA ARG A 114 8.80 6.51 -2.03
C ARG A 114 7.38 6.11 -2.45
N ASN A 115 6.40 6.97 -2.21
CA ASN A 115 5.02 6.72 -2.64
C ASN A 115 4.87 6.64 -4.17
N ILE A 116 5.52 7.54 -4.90
CA ILE A 116 5.50 7.53 -6.36
C ILE A 116 6.11 6.25 -6.91
N ILE A 117 7.24 5.81 -6.36
CA ILE A 117 7.90 4.57 -6.77
C ILE A 117 7.00 3.34 -6.58
N LYS A 118 6.26 3.28 -5.47
CA LYS A 118 5.37 2.16 -5.16
C LYS A 118 4.04 2.20 -5.92
N LYS A 119 3.68 3.34 -6.48
CA LYS A 119 2.36 3.56 -7.07
C LYS A 119 2.08 2.62 -8.25
N TRP A 120 3.06 2.46 -9.16
CA TRP A 120 2.89 1.60 -10.33
C TRP A 120 2.68 0.12 -9.96
N PRO A 121 3.58 -0.55 -9.21
CA PRO A 121 3.35 -1.94 -8.86
C PRO A 121 2.07 -2.15 -8.04
N LEU A 122 1.72 -1.24 -7.13
CA LEU A 122 0.47 -1.36 -6.37
C LEU A 122 -0.78 -1.20 -7.25
N TYR A 123 -0.72 -0.35 -8.28
CA TYR A 123 -1.80 -0.18 -9.24
C TYR A 123 -1.99 -1.41 -10.11
N VAL A 124 -0.93 -1.90 -10.75
CA VAL A 124 -0.97 -3.07 -11.63
C VAL A 124 -1.44 -4.30 -10.87
N LEU A 125 -0.95 -4.49 -9.64
CA LEU A 125 -1.31 -5.64 -8.81
C LEU A 125 -2.71 -5.55 -8.20
N ALA A 126 -3.30 -4.35 -8.14
CA ALA A 126 -4.69 -4.21 -7.73
C ALA A 126 -5.67 -4.84 -8.75
N SER A 127 -5.24 -4.94 -10.01
CA SER A 127 -6.00 -5.57 -11.10
C SER A 127 -5.76 -7.08 -11.22
N ASN A 128 -4.94 -7.68 -10.34
CA ASN A 128 -4.68 -9.12 -10.37
C ASN A 128 -5.92 -9.90 -9.95
N PRO A 129 -6.28 -11.00 -10.65
CA PRO A 129 -7.44 -11.82 -10.33
C PRO A 129 -7.36 -12.50 -8.96
N PHE A 130 -6.16 -12.59 -8.38
CA PHE A 130 -5.97 -13.14 -7.03
C PHE A 130 -5.91 -12.03 -5.98
N PRO A 131 -6.98 -11.79 -5.18
CA PRO A 131 -7.07 -10.66 -4.25
C PRO A 131 -5.94 -10.61 -3.21
N TRP A 132 -5.44 -11.77 -2.79
CA TRP A 132 -4.36 -11.91 -1.82
C TRP A 132 -3.00 -11.46 -2.36
N PHE A 133 -2.82 -11.39 -3.70
CA PHE A 133 -1.53 -11.11 -4.33
C PHE A 133 -1.03 -9.69 -4.00
N LYS A 134 -1.90 -8.69 -4.08
CA LYS A 134 -1.56 -7.31 -3.71
C LYS A 134 -1.18 -7.20 -2.24
N ASN A 135 -2.10 -7.54 -1.35
CA ASN A 135 -1.93 -7.25 0.07
C ASN A 135 -0.98 -8.21 0.77
N ARG A 136 -1.13 -9.52 0.57
CA ARG A 136 -0.30 -10.50 1.29
C ARG A 136 1.08 -10.73 0.68
N PHE A 137 1.22 -10.55 -0.63
CA PHE A 137 2.50 -10.76 -1.31
C PHE A 137 3.24 -9.45 -1.52
N THR A 138 2.69 -8.51 -2.26
CA THR A 138 3.40 -7.30 -2.72
C THR A 138 3.76 -6.35 -1.60
N LEU A 139 2.86 -6.10 -0.64
CA LEU A 139 3.14 -5.17 0.45
C LEU A 139 4.33 -5.58 1.32
N ARG A 140 4.63 -6.88 1.38
CA ARG A 140 5.82 -7.38 2.12
C ARG A 140 7.13 -6.88 1.52
N PHE A 141 7.20 -6.74 0.19
CA PHE A 141 8.40 -6.20 -0.48
C PHE A 141 8.60 -4.71 -0.19
N PHE A 142 7.55 -4.01 0.22
CA PHE A 142 7.60 -2.59 0.58
C PHE A 142 7.76 -2.34 2.09
N GLY A 143 7.94 -3.38 2.89
CA GLY A 143 8.24 -3.27 4.31
C GLY A 143 7.03 -3.42 5.25
N VAL A 144 5.86 -3.82 4.73
CA VAL A 144 4.72 -4.20 5.55
C VAL A 144 4.90 -5.62 6.05
N SER A 145 4.83 -5.82 7.36
CA SER A 145 4.86 -7.17 7.94
C SER A 145 3.44 -7.74 8.07
N ILE A 146 3.20 -8.93 7.53
CA ILE A 146 1.90 -9.61 7.62
C ILE A 146 2.13 -11.03 8.08
N GLY A 147 1.55 -11.37 9.23
CA GLY A 147 1.67 -12.68 9.87
C GLY A 147 0.95 -13.80 9.09
N LYS A 148 1.29 -15.04 9.44
CA LYS A 148 0.65 -16.23 8.83
C LYS A 148 -0.84 -16.28 9.21
N LYS A 149 -1.67 -16.87 8.32
CA LYS A 149 -3.13 -17.06 8.49
C LYS A 149 -3.92 -15.75 8.61
N SER A 150 -3.35 -14.58 8.29
CA SER A 150 -4.07 -13.31 8.31
C SER A 150 -4.77 -13.05 6.98
N ILE A 151 -5.99 -12.52 7.04
CA ILE A 151 -6.85 -12.19 5.89
C ILE A 151 -7.02 -10.68 5.83
N CYS A 152 -6.54 -10.06 4.77
CA CYS A 152 -6.61 -8.61 4.57
C CYS A 152 -6.81 -8.24 3.08
N ASP A 153 -7.40 -9.14 2.30
CA ASP A 153 -7.35 -9.11 0.84
C ASP A 153 -8.10 -7.92 0.25
N ASN A 154 -9.24 -7.56 0.84
CA ASN A 154 -10.12 -6.48 0.37
C ASN A 154 -10.02 -5.21 1.23
N SER A 155 -8.86 -4.97 1.84
CA SER A 155 -8.60 -3.77 2.64
C SER A 155 -7.59 -2.85 1.96
N TRP A 156 -7.61 -1.57 2.31
CA TRP A 156 -6.58 -0.62 1.93
C TRP A 156 -5.54 -0.52 3.03
N ILE A 157 -4.29 -0.79 2.72
CA ILE A 157 -3.20 -0.82 3.69
C ILE A 157 -2.09 0.10 3.18
N SER A 158 -1.64 1.02 4.03
CA SER A 158 -0.45 1.84 3.76
C SER A 158 0.76 0.97 3.48
N SER A 159 1.53 1.33 2.48
CA SER A 159 2.70 0.56 2.03
C SER A 159 3.96 0.74 2.90
N GLU A 160 3.87 1.50 3.98
CA GLU A 160 4.94 1.74 4.96
C GLU A 160 4.35 1.78 6.38
N PHE A 161 5.18 1.45 7.36
CA PHE A 161 4.84 1.56 8.79
C PHE A 161 3.55 0.84 9.19
N VAL A 162 3.30 -0.33 8.63
CA VAL A 162 2.21 -1.21 9.05
C VAL A 162 2.76 -2.58 9.44
N SER A 163 2.32 -3.07 10.60
CA SER A 163 2.65 -4.40 11.09
C SER A 163 1.37 -5.12 11.49
N ILE A 164 1.12 -6.26 10.87
CA ILE A 164 -0.05 -7.12 11.09
C ILE A 164 0.45 -8.45 11.61
N GLY A 165 -0.04 -8.86 12.77
CA GLY A 165 0.28 -10.11 13.43
C GLY A 165 -0.28 -11.35 12.74
N LYS A 166 -0.26 -12.48 13.44
CA LYS A 166 -0.79 -13.78 12.97
C LYS A 166 -2.28 -13.87 13.25
N ASN A 167 -3.00 -14.61 12.37
CA ASN A 167 -4.42 -14.89 12.57
C ASN A 167 -5.28 -13.63 12.75
N VAL A 168 -4.97 -12.58 11.99
CA VAL A 168 -5.70 -11.30 11.96
C VAL A 168 -6.69 -11.32 10.81
N ILE A 169 -7.92 -10.89 11.09
CA ILE A 169 -8.96 -10.74 10.06
C ILE A 169 -9.29 -9.26 9.93
N ILE A 170 -9.12 -8.73 8.74
CA ILE A 170 -9.47 -7.34 8.40
C ILE A 170 -10.62 -7.37 7.41
N GLY A 171 -11.75 -6.83 7.84
CA GLY A 171 -12.98 -6.78 7.04
C GLY A 171 -12.84 -5.92 5.79
N MET A 172 -13.71 -6.18 4.82
CA MET A 172 -13.71 -5.49 3.52
C MET A 172 -13.83 -3.97 3.66
N ASN A 173 -13.16 -3.25 2.75
CA ASN A 173 -13.17 -1.79 2.67
C ASN A 173 -12.68 -1.09 3.94
N SER A 174 -11.90 -1.79 4.78
CA SER A 174 -11.22 -1.16 5.91
C SER A 174 -9.94 -0.49 5.44
N SER A 175 -9.59 0.64 6.06
CA SER A 175 -8.41 1.43 5.73
C SER A 175 -7.44 1.46 6.91
N ILE A 176 -6.20 1.04 6.68
CA ILE A 176 -5.11 1.04 7.66
C ILE A 176 -4.11 2.10 7.24
N LEU A 177 -4.17 3.25 7.90
CA LEU A 177 -3.44 4.45 7.53
C LEU A 177 -2.27 4.66 8.49
N SER A 178 -1.05 4.53 8.00
CA SER A 178 0.15 4.91 8.74
C SER A 178 0.52 6.39 8.58
N PHE A 179 -0.20 7.12 7.72
CA PHE A 179 0.00 8.54 7.50
C PHE A 179 -1.33 9.30 7.54
N GLY A 180 -1.26 10.57 7.89
CA GLY A 180 -2.39 11.49 7.90
C GLY A 180 -1.92 12.92 7.71
N ILE A 181 -2.85 13.81 7.37
CA ILE A 181 -2.60 15.25 7.25
C ILE A 181 -3.53 15.95 8.23
N GLU A 182 -2.95 16.73 9.13
CA GLU A 182 -3.67 17.59 10.05
C GLU A 182 -3.17 19.03 9.87
N GLN A 183 -3.99 19.89 9.27
CA GLN A 183 -3.61 21.25 8.91
C GLN A 183 -2.31 21.25 8.06
N ASP A 184 -1.26 21.91 8.57
CA ASP A 184 0.05 21.99 7.91
C ASP A 184 1.00 20.86 8.31
N ASN A 185 0.54 19.91 9.12
CA ASN A 185 1.35 18.80 9.58
C ASN A 185 1.05 17.52 8.79
N PHE A 186 2.10 16.83 8.43
CA PHE A 186 2.08 15.49 7.91
C PHE A 186 2.51 14.52 9.01
N ILE A 187 1.61 13.64 9.40
CA ILE A 187 1.84 12.66 10.47
C ILE A 187 2.19 11.32 9.83
N LEU A 188 3.32 10.73 10.20
CA LEU A 188 3.74 9.40 9.77
C LEU A 188 4.07 8.56 10.99
N LYS A 189 3.19 7.63 11.35
CA LYS A 189 3.33 6.78 12.54
C LYS A 189 2.91 5.35 12.26
N LYS A 190 3.64 4.42 12.85
CA LYS A 190 3.40 2.99 12.68
C LYS A 190 2.06 2.55 13.25
N VAL A 191 1.29 1.82 12.44
CA VAL A 191 0.14 1.08 12.90
C VAL A 191 0.55 -0.35 13.21
N ARG A 192 0.24 -0.82 14.41
CA ARG A 192 0.55 -2.17 14.87
C ARG A 192 -0.72 -2.92 15.23
N ILE A 193 -0.90 -4.06 14.63
CA ILE A 193 -2.01 -4.98 14.89
C ILE A 193 -1.38 -6.28 15.37
N GLU A 194 -1.62 -6.65 16.61
CA GLU A 194 -1.07 -7.87 17.19
C GLU A 194 -1.84 -9.14 16.75
N ASP A 195 -1.52 -10.28 17.35
CA ASP A 195 -2.07 -11.57 16.96
C ASP A 195 -3.56 -11.72 17.36
N ASN A 196 -4.30 -12.52 16.59
CA ASN A 196 -5.71 -12.88 16.85
C ASN A 196 -6.67 -11.69 16.90
N VAL A 197 -6.40 -10.63 16.17
CA VAL A 197 -7.25 -9.42 16.13
C VAL A 197 -8.31 -9.55 15.04
N LEU A 198 -9.54 -9.10 15.37
CA LEU A 198 -10.64 -8.97 14.41
C LEU A 198 -10.96 -7.50 14.17
N ILE A 199 -10.85 -7.05 12.94
CA ILE A 199 -11.27 -5.72 12.49
C ILE A 199 -12.46 -5.90 11.56
N GLY A 200 -13.59 -5.31 11.94
CA GLY A 200 -14.82 -5.33 11.16
C GLY A 200 -14.69 -4.62 9.82
N ALA A 201 -15.70 -4.78 8.95
CA ALA A 201 -15.72 -4.10 7.66
C ALA A 201 -15.84 -2.57 7.79
N LYS A 202 -15.30 -1.84 6.81
CA LYS A 202 -15.36 -0.37 6.72
C LYS A 202 -14.81 0.36 7.96
N CYS A 203 -13.81 -0.22 8.63
CA CYS A 203 -13.10 0.43 9.73
C CYS A 203 -11.96 1.32 9.20
N VAL A 204 -11.62 2.36 9.97
CA VAL A 204 -10.48 3.22 9.66
C VAL A 204 -9.54 3.24 10.86
N LEU A 205 -8.30 2.82 10.65
CA LEU A 205 -7.22 2.92 11.63
C LEU A 205 -6.33 4.11 11.27
N LEU A 206 -6.24 5.09 12.16
CA LEU A 206 -5.40 6.27 11.99
C LEU A 206 -3.96 6.02 12.45
N PRO A 207 -2.99 6.87 12.02
CA PRO A 207 -1.58 6.73 12.37
C PRO A 207 -1.32 6.57 13.87
N GLY A 208 -0.39 5.68 14.19
CA GLY A 208 -0.02 5.40 15.58
C GLY A 208 -0.96 4.45 16.33
N THR A 209 -1.99 3.92 15.68
CA THR A 209 -2.90 2.95 16.33
C THR A 209 -2.17 1.65 16.67
N LEU A 210 -2.33 1.21 17.93
CA LEU A 210 -1.93 -0.10 18.43
C LEU A 210 -3.17 -0.90 18.80
N ILE A 211 -3.36 -2.05 18.19
CA ILE A 211 -4.41 -3.02 18.56
C ILE A 211 -3.72 -4.21 19.18
N LYS A 212 -3.94 -4.42 20.49
CA LYS A 212 -3.33 -5.50 21.25
C LYS A 212 -4.01 -6.84 20.96
N GLN A 213 -3.37 -7.91 21.39
CA GLN A 213 -3.77 -9.31 21.13
C GLN A 213 -5.21 -9.59 21.54
N ASN A 214 -5.91 -10.42 20.73
CA ASN A 214 -7.30 -10.85 20.93
C ASN A 214 -8.33 -9.69 20.98
N ALA A 215 -7.96 -8.46 20.68
CA ALA A 215 -8.90 -7.36 20.62
C ALA A 215 -9.78 -7.42 19.35
N SER A 216 -10.93 -6.78 19.43
CA SER A 216 -11.84 -6.68 18.29
C SER A 216 -12.31 -5.24 18.10
N LEU A 217 -12.31 -4.79 16.86
CA LEU A 217 -12.91 -3.52 16.45
C LEU A 217 -14.15 -3.80 15.61
N SER A 218 -15.30 -3.37 16.08
CA SER A 218 -16.58 -3.58 15.39
C SER A 218 -16.63 -2.85 14.04
N ALA A 219 -17.42 -3.37 13.10
CA ALA A 219 -17.60 -2.75 11.79
C ALA A 219 -18.01 -1.26 11.90
N HIS A 220 -17.65 -0.48 10.87
CA HIS A 220 -17.92 0.96 10.80
C HIS A 220 -17.35 1.77 11.97
N SER A 221 -16.22 1.37 12.53
CA SER A 221 -15.56 2.12 13.61
C SER A 221 -14.27 2.75 13.13
N TYR A 222 -13.86 3.88 13.75
CA TYR A 222 -12.54 4.43 13.49
C TYR A 222 -11.76 4.66 14.78
N THR A 223 -10.45 4.60 14.70
CA THR A 223 -9.55 4.94 15.80
C THR A 223 -9.02 6.36 15.64
N ASN A 224 -8.78 7.07 16.74
CA ASN A 224 -8.03 8.32 16.72
C ASN A 224 -6.52 8.05 16.52
N HIS A 225 -5.76 9.11 16.25
CA HIS A 225 -4.31 9.04 16.27
C HIS A 225 -3.79 8.53 17.62
N ASN A 226 -2.79 7.65 17.57
CA ASN A 226 -2.16 7.04 18.74
C ASN A 226 -3.12 6.26 19.67
N SER A 227 -4.26 5.81 19.16
CA SER A 227 -5.19 4.98 19.95
C SER A 227 -4.56 3.65 20.31
N VAL A 228 -4.77 3.23 21.54
CA VAL A 228 -4.41 1.89 22.03
C VAL A 228 -5.69 1.14 22.36
N LEU A 229 -5.91 0.02 21.66
CA LEU A 229 -7.00 -0.90 21.94
C LEU A 229 -6.42 -2.05 22.78
N GLU A 230 -6.89 -2.17 24.01
CA GLU A 230 -6.38 -3.13 24.97
C GLU A 230 -6.71 -4.57 24.59
N GLU A 231 -5.91 -5.49 25.11
CA GLU A 231 -6.09 -6.92 24.87
C GLU A 231 -7.44 -7.44 25.36
N ASN A 232 -7.92 -8.51 24.73
CA ASN A 232 -9.15 -9.20 25.11
C ASN A 232 -10.38 -8.26 25.23
N SER A 233 -10.43 -7.21 24.41
CA SER A 233 -11.45 -6.16 24.50
C SER A 233 -12.15 -5.92 23.16
N ILE A 234 -13.39 -5.46 23.25
CA ILE A 234 -14.22 -5.13 22.09
C ILE A 234 -14.44 -3.62 22.05
N TYR A 235 -14.11 -2.99 20.93
CA TYR A 235 -14.28 -1.57 20.69
C TYR A 235 -15.29 -1.31 19.58
N LYS A 236 -16.05 -0.21 19.70
CA LYS A 236 -17.03 0.23 18.72
C LYS A 236 -17.19 1.74 18.75
N GLY A 237 -17.49 2.34 17.59
CA GLY A 237 -17.94 3.73 17.49
C GLY A 237 -17.03 4.67 16.71
N HIS A 238 -17.38 5.95 16.73
CA HIS A 238 -16.80 7.04 15.97
C HIS A 238 -16.47 8.25 16.85
N PRO A 239 -15.31 8.31 17.53
CA PRO A 239 -14.21 7.33 17.57
C PRO A 239 -14.56 6.07 18.37
N ALA A 240 -13.77 5.01 18.15
CA ALA A 240 -13.96 3.74 18.82
C ALA A 240 -13.72 3.85 20.33
N LYS A 241 -14.69 3.38 21.11
CA LYS A 241 -14.63 3.34 22.58
C LYS A 241 -14.79 1.88 23.04
N LEU A 242 -14.28 1.59 24.21
CA LEU A 242 -14.42 0.27 24.82
C LEU A 242 -15.90 -0.06 25.00
N LYS A 243 -16.34 -1.19 24.45
CA LYS A 243 -17.70 -1.71 24.59
C LYS A 243 -17.80 -2.76 25.70
N SER A 244 -16.86 -3.70 25.71
CA SER A 244 -16.79 -4.78 26.70
C SER A 244 -15.40 -5.39 26.72
N LYS A 245 -15.03 -6.03 27.82
CA LYS A 245 -13.91 -6.99 27.88
C LYS A 245 -14.45 -8.38 27.54
N LYS A 246 -13.63 -9.18 26.87
CA LYS A 246 -13.95 -10.61 26.57
C LYS A 246 -13.72 -11.47 27.77
#